data_443c13842662edb2212fc9e19070052b
#
_entry.id   443c13842662edb2212fc9e19070052b
#
_cell.length_a   1.000
_cell.length_b   1.000
_cell.length_c   1.000
_cell.angle_alpha   90.00
_cell.angle_beta   90.00
_cell.angle_gamma   90.00
#
_symmetry.space_group_name_H-M   'P 1'
#
loop_
_entity.id
_entity.type
_entity.pdbx_description
1 polymer ?
#
loop_
_entity_poly.entity_id
_entity_poly.type
_entity_poly.pdbx_seq_one_letter_code
_entity_poly.pdbx_strand_id
1 'polypeptide(L)'
;MISFTVAVLIYILLNDWDETRFYFGLSPIVAMTLCIVINIIFRKQCYPWIKYLNNVVILYSIYMLTGFSIIIDALFILIPLLNSFYYRPRLTVISSIVCFFLMYVTVLSIADSYFTEDNLIDNSILRFIPIVFNFSNEIVLMILKTHSLILIIGAVLMLVSIYLSIGGQRYMIKQGKLIAETISTQAELETARDIQEGILSTDFPDHPAYAVCADMTPAAQVGGDFYDYFTVDDTHIAVTIGDVSGHGMAAALFMTLTKTLLKVYAQAGYPTDKVMAHVNRYLLKSNPEKLFVTGWIGILDLTKGILSYTSAGHNPPILIHANGKTDYLPGEPNFVLGRLRKVNFTEEQIKLNVGDKLILYTDGVTEAQSPDEAFFGDDRLLTLIRSASDQDQTELVHTIRSAVDSFEGGSEHYDDATILTLFFKEYLQAEPMKSKTFFLNKGSFDSVLSYIEERCYESGCDEETVGQITIACSEILSNLDSYAYEDGGEIEIHSKCRDKCMTLIFKDNGEPFDPLRKQDPDVTLPLNERRSGGLGIYIVKKLMTDVSYEYVDHQNVLKVTKDF
;
A
#
# COMPACT_ATOMS: atom_id res chain seq x y z
N MET A 1 4.08 -40.57 24.29
CA MET A 1 3.11 -41.59 24.71
C MET A 1 3.31 -42.93 24.01
N ILE A 2 3.25 -43.05 22.70
CA ILE A 2 3.39 -44.35 21.99
C ILE A 2 4.67 -45.09 22.42
N SER A 3 5.82 -44.42 22.37
CA SER A 3 7.09 -45.04 22.79
C SER A 3 7.13 -45.47 24.25
N PHE A 4 6.44 -44.70 25.12
CA PHE A 4 6.35 -45.04 26.53
C PHE A 4 5.38 -46.21 26.76
N THR A 5 4.26 -46.27 26.05
CA THR A 5 3.31 -47.40 26.08
C THR A 5 3.99 -48.69 25.63
N VAL A 6 4.80 -48.62 24.57
CA VAL A 6 5.59 -49.76 24.08
C VAL A 6 6.63 -50.19 25.13
N ALA A 7 7.32 -49.27 25.77
CA ALA A 7 8.30 -49.57 26.81
C ALA A 7 7.65 -50.25 28.03
N VAL A 8 6.44 -49.79 28.45
CA VAL A 8 5.66 -50.37 29.53
C VAL A 8 5.21 -51.80 29.16
N LEU A 9 4.75 -51.98 27.91
CA LEU A 9 4.34 -53.31 27.42
C LEU A 9 5.51 -54.31 27.45
N ILE A 10 6.69 -53.90 26.97
CA ILE A 10 7.92 -54.69 26.98
C ILE A 10 8.30 -55.06 28.42
N TYR A 11 8.21 -54.08 29.34
CA TYR A 11 8.51 -54.30 30.75
C TYR A 11 7.58 -55.34 31.39
N ILE A 12 6.27 -55.30 31.11
CA ILE A 12 5.31 -56.26 31.58
C ILE A 12 5.56 -57.66 31.02
N LEU A 13 5.92 -57.76 29.74
CA LEU A 13 6.22 -59.04 29.06
C LEU A 13 7.52 -59.70 29.51
N LEU A 14 8.47 -58.93 30.02
CA LEU A 14 9.77 -59.44 30.43
C LEU A 14 9.83 -59.88 31.90
N ASN A 15 8.82 -59.61 32.72
CA ASN A 15 8.79 -59.98 34.13
C ASN A 15 7.72 -61.05 34.37
N ASP A 16 8.06 -62.07 35.18
CA ASP A 16 7.13 -63.09 35.65
C ASP A 16 6.18 -62.50 36.70
N TRP A 17 4.95 -62.34 36.33
CA TRP A 17 3.92 -61.70 37.14
C TRP A 17 2.86 -62.73 37.57
N ASP A 18 2.46 -62.66 38.83
CA ASP A 18 1.25 -63.35 39.29
C ASP A 18 0.00 -62.68 38.72
N GLU A 19 -1.16 -63.36 38.79
CA GLU A 19 -2.43 -62.86 38.19
C GLU A 19 -2.78 -61.46 38.67
N THR A 20 -2.59 -61.18 39.95
CA THR A 20 -2.96 -59.87 40.55
C THR A 20 -2.04 -58.76 40.03
N ARG A 21 -0.76 -58.98 39.96
CA ARG A 21 0.22 -58.03 39.44
C ARG A 21 0.05 -57.76 37.93
N PHE A 22 -0.36 -58.84 37.19
CA PHE A 22 -0.64 -58.73 35.76
C PHE A 22 -1.80 -57.74 35.48
N TYR A 23 -2.92 -57.80 36.23
CA TYR A 23 -4.05 -56.87 36.07
C TYR A 23 -3.64 -55.43 36.47
N PHE A 24 -2.84 -55.24 37.50
CA PHE A 24 -2.32 -53.92 37.89
C PHE A 24 -1.39 -53.33 36.81
N GLY A 25 -0.55 -54.15 36.20
CA GLY A 25 0.32 -53.72 35.08
C GLY A 25 -0.47 -53.42 33.80
N LEU A 26 -1.59 -54.06 33.58
CA LEU A 26 -2.44 -53.85 32.40
C LEU A 26 -3.18 -52.50 32.41
N SER A 27 -3.56 -52.02 33.62
CA SER A 27 -4.35 -50.79 33.77
C SER A 27 -3.68 -49.52 33.19
N PRO A 28 -2.34 -49.30 33.35
CA PRO A 28 -1.64 -48.19 32.69
C PRO A 28 -1.66 -48.29 31.18
N ILE A 29 -1.54 -49.47 30.59
CA ILE A 29 -1.59 -49.68 29.15
C ILE A 29 -2.94 -49.30 28.58
N VAL A 30 -4.00 -49.71 29.23
CA VAL A 30 -5.39 -49.35 28.84
C VAL A 30 -5.60 -47.84 28.91
N ALA A 31 -5.18 -47.19 30.02
CA ALA A 31 -5.26 -45.75 30.19
C ALA A 31 -4.47 -44.97 29.12
N MET A 32 -3.24 -45.40 28.80
CA MET A 32 -2.40 -44.79 27.76
C MET A 32 -3.00 -44.99 26.38
N THR A 33 -3.50 -46.19 26.07
CA THR A 33 -4.11 -46.47 24.77
C THR A 33 -5.34 -45.58 24.54
N LEU A 34 -6.20 -45.47 25.55
CA LEU A 34 -7.38 -44.60 25.51
C LEU A 34 -6.97 -43.13 25.28
N CYS A 35 -5.93 -42.69 25.96
CA CYS A 35 -5.39 -41.33 25.81
C CYS A 35 -4.78 -41.08 24.42
N ILE A 36 -4.13 -42.06 23.81
CA ILE A 36 -3.65 -41.98 22.43
C ILE A 36 -4.84 -41.82 21.46
N VAL A 37 -5.86 -42.61 21.62
CA VAL A 37 -7.11 -42.54 20.80
C VAL A 37 -7.74 -41.14 20.91
N ILE A 38 -7.88 -40.63 22.12
CA ILE A 38 -8.40 -39.27 22.36
C ILE A 38 -7.53 -38.23 21.64
N ASN A 39 -6.23 -38.33 21.72
CA ASN A 39 -5.32 -37.40 21.02
C ASN A 39 -5.45 -37.47 19.49
N ILE A 40 -5.70 -38.66 18.94
CA ILE A 40 -5.91 -38.83 17.48
C ILE A 40 -7.24 -38.19 17.06
N ILE A 41 -8.34 -38.47 17.82
CA ILE A 41 -9.67 -37.94 17.51
C ILE A 41 -9.67 -36.40 17.53
N PHE A 42 -9.04 -35.80 18.55
CA PHE A 42 -9.02 -34.34 18.74
C PHE A 42 -7.77 -33.64 18.16
N ARG A 43 -7.02 -34.29 17.28
CA ARG A 43 -5.76 -33.79 16.70
C ARG A 43 -5.90 -32.41 16.04
N LYS A 44 -7.05 -32.12 15.42
CA LYS A 44 -7.29 -30.84 14.72
C LYS A 44 -7.77 -29.70 15.63
N GLN A 45 -8.17 -29.99 16.84
CA GLN A 45 -8.86 -29.02 17.72
C GLN A 45 -8.05 -28.60 18.94
N CYS A 46 -6.76 -28.62 18.95
CA CYS A 46 -5.80 -28.10 19.96
C CYS A 46 -6.38 -27.77 21.37
N TYR A 47 -7.28 -28.60 21.91
CA TYR A 47 -7.91 -28.33 23.21
C TYR A 47 -6.86 -28.34 24.34
N PRO A 48 -6.76 -27.27 25.15
CA PRO A 48 -5.77 -27.18 26.23
C PRO A 48 -5.87 -28.31 27.26
N TRP A 49 -7.09 -28.84 27.53
CA TRP A 49 -7.31 -29.89 28.52
C TRP A 49 -6.68 -31.24 28.13
N ILE A 50 -6.49 -31.53 26.85
CA ILE A 50 -5.85 -32.78 26.39
C ILE A 50 -4.42 -32.90 26.94
N LYS A 51 -3.71 -31.77 27.03
CA LYS A 51 -2.33 -31.76 27.61
C LYS A 51 -2.34 -32.12 29.09
N TYR A 52 -3.35 -31.65 29.84
CA TYR A 52 -3.52 -32.02 31.24
C TYR A 52 -3.88 -33.50 31.39
N LEU A 53 -4.77 -34.00 30.53
CA LEU A 53 -5.16 -35.42 30.52
C LEU A 53 -3.94 -36.31 30.26
N ASN A 54 -3.10 -35.96 29.27
CA ASN A 54 -1.88 -36.71 28.97
C ASN A 54 -0.94 -36.79 30.19
N ASN A 55 -0.76 -35.68 30.89
CA ASN A 55 0.09 -35.64 32.08
C ASN A 55 -0.47 -36.50 33.22
N VAL A 56 -1.80 -36.43 33.46
CA VAL A 56 -2.49 -37.23 34.48
C VAL A 56 -2.33 -38.74 34.18
N VAL A 57 -2.53 -39.14 32.92
CA VAL A 57 -2.39 -40.54 32.51
C VAL A 57 -0.96 -41.04 32.62
N ILE A 58 0.06 -40.22 32.26
CA ILE A 58 1.45 -40.55 32.43
C ILE A 58 1.82 -40.68 33.91
N LEU A 59 1.38 -39.72 34.75
CA LEU A 59 1.56 -39.80 36.22
C LEU A 59 0.95 -41.05 36.83
N TYR A 60 -0.30 -41.35 36.46
CA TYR A 60 -0.99 -42.55 36.90
C TYR A 60 -0.21 -43.81 36.50
N SER A 61 0.24 -43.88 35.24
CA SER A 61 0.99 -45.03 34.72
C SER A 61 2.33 -45.23 35.42
N ILE A 62 3.06 -44.13 35.67
CA ILE A 62 4.34 -44.19 36.41
C ILE A 62 4.08 -44.65 37.84
N TYR A 63 3.05 -44.07 38.52
CA TYR A 63 2.69 -44.44 39.89
C TYR A 63 2.34 -45.90 40.01
N MET A 64 1.52 -46.45 39.09
CA MET A 64 1.16 -47.88 39.10
C MET A 64 2.36 -48.83 38.89
N LEU A 65 3.39 -48.36 38.19
CA LEU A 65 4.60 -49.13 37.91
C LEU A 65 5.68 -48.99 38.99
N THR A 66 5.68 -47.89 39.78
CA THR A 66 6.66 -47.64 40.84
C THR A 66 6.63 -48.66 41.99
N GLY A 67 5.49 -49.27 42.23
CA GLY A 67 5.35 -50.37 43.22
C GLY A 67 6.21 -51.60 42.90
N PHE A 68 6.87 -51.64 41.74
CA PHE A 68 7.62 -52.82 41.26
C PHE A 68 9.13 -52.60 41.06
N SER A 69 9.64 -51.35 41.03
CA SER A 69 11.08 -51.10 40.83
C SER A 69 11.49 -49.66 41.19
N ILE A 70 12.61 -49.52 41.92
CA ILE A 70 13.27 -48.26 42.31
C ILE A 70 13.70 -47.43 41.08
N ILE A 71 13.99 -48.08 39.94
CA ILE A 71 14.48 -47.44 38.71
C ILE A 71 13.41 -46.49 38.13
N ILE A 72 12.16 -46.70 38.42
CA ILE A 72 11.03 -45.94 37.85
C ILE A 72 10.84 -44.57 38.53
N ASP A 73 11.39 -44.36 39.73
CA ASP A 73 11.37 -43.06 40.40
C ASP A 73 11.98 -41.93 39.55
N ALA A 74 13.02 -42.29 38.77
CA ALA A 74 13.64 -41.34 37.83
C ALA A 74 12.67 -40.86 36.74
N LEU A 75 11.60 -41.62 36.42
CA LEU A 75 10.61 -41.25 35.42
C LEU A 75 9.69 -40.11 35.90
N PHE A 76 9.52 -39.91 37.21
CA PHE A 76 8.76 -38.77 37.75
C PHE A 76 9.40 -37.44 37.40
N ILE A 77 10.71 -37.39 37.14
CA ILE A 77 11.45 -36.21 36.74
C ILE A 77 11.16 -35.88 35.25
N LEU A 78 10.83 -36.89 34.46
CA LEU A 78 10.60 -36.71 33.01
C LEU A 78 9.38 -35.84 32.70
N ILE A 79 8.32 -35.90 33.51
CA ILE A 79 7.06 -35.14 33.25
C ILE A 79 7.25 -33.64 33.36
N PRO A 80 7.85 -33.07 34.42
CA PRO A 80 8.17 -31.64 34.47
C PRO A 80 9.09 -31.22 33.33
N LEU A 81 10.07 -32.04 32.96
CA LEU A 81 10.96 -31.76 31.84
C LEU A 81 10.21 -31.72 30.52
N LEU A 82 9.34 -32.69 30.24
CA LEU A 82 8.48 -32.68 29.06
C LEU A 82 7.54 -31.45 29.03
N ASN A 83 7.00 -31.08 30.17
CA ASN A 83 6.14 -29.89 30.27
C ASN A 83 6.91 -28.58 30.00
N SER A 84 8.21 -28.54 30.29
CA SER A 84 9.03 -27.38 29.98
C SER A 84 9.10 -27.08 28.48
N PHE A 85 9.08 -28.10 27.62
CA PHE A 85 9.04 -27.93 26.17
C PHE A 85 7.72 -27.34 25.63
N TYR A 86 6.63 -27.36 26.42
CA TYR A 86 5.38 -26.69 26.07
C TYR A 86 5.36 -25.22 26.49
N TYR A 87 6.41 -24.73 27.13
CA TYR A 87 6.56 -23.35 27.62
C TYR A 87 5.35 -22.85 28.45
N ARG A 88 4.77 -23.75 29.26
CA ARG A 88 3.65 -23.42 30.14
C ARG A 88 4.08 -23.50 31.61
N PRO A 89 4.61 -22.41 32.19
CA PRO A 89 5.23 -22.45 33.51
C PRO A 89 4.28 -22.92 34.61
N ARG A 90 2.98 -22.56 34.56
CA ARG A 90 1.99 -23.03 35.54
C ARG A 90 1.84 -24.55 35.53
N LEU A 91 1.76 -25.17 34.33
CA LEU A 91 1.66 -26.61 34.20
C LEU A 91 2.96 -27.29 34.68
N THR A 92 4.11 -26.72 34.34
CA THR A 92 5.43 -27.23 34.76
C THR A 92 5.56 -27.17 36.28
N VAL A 93 5.18 -26.05 36.93
CA VAL A 93 5.21 -25.91 38.40
C VAL A 93 4.30 -26.94 39.07
N ILE A 94 3.03 -27.06 38.64
CA ILE A 94 2.07 -27.99 39.21
C ILE A 94 2.58 -29.43 39.07
N SER A 95 2.98 -29.83 37.85
CA SER A 95 3.50 -31.18 37.62
C SER A 95 4.81 -31.46 38.41
N SER A 96 5.66 -30.47 38.59
CA SER A 96 6.89 -30.59 39.40
C SER A 96 6.55 -30.87 40.87
N ILE A 97 5.59 -30.14 41.45
CA ILE A 97 5.18 -30.35 42.85
C ILE A 97 4.54 -31.72 43.03
N VAL A 98 3.62 -32.12 42.12
CA VAL A 98 2.99 -33.43 42.19
C VAL A 98 3.97 -34.58 42.02
N CYS A 99 4.87 -34.47 41.05
CA CYS A 99 5.91 -35.48 40.82
C CYS A 99 6.86 -35.60 42.01
N PHE A 100 7.28 -34.49 42.61
CA PHE A 100 8.14 -34.49 43.78
C PHE A 100 7.43 -35.18 44.99
N PHE A 101 6.18 -34.87 45.20
CA PHE A 101 5.36 -35.51 46.24
C PHE A 101 5.21 -37.02 46.01
N LEU A 102 4.90 -37.46 44.79
CA LEU A 102 4.77 -38.87 44.45
C LEU A 102 6.14 -39.60 44.61
N MET A 103 7.23 -38.97 44.17
CA MET A 103 8.59 -39.52 44.36
C MET A 103 8.90 -39.70 45.85
N TYR A 104 8.53 -38.76 46.70
CA TYR A 104 8.71 -38.85 48.15
C TYR A 104 7.88 -40.00 48.74
N VAL A 105 6.60 -40.16 48.36
CA VAL A 105 5.74 -41.26 48.80
C VAL A 105 6.29 -42.62 48.37
N THR A 106 6.82 -42.72 47.14
CA THR A 106 7.44 -43.97 46.64
C THR A 106 8.67 -44.35 47.44
N VAL A 107 9.53 -43.39 47.74
CA VAL A 107 10.73 -43.62 48.59
C VAL A 107 10.35 -44.13 49.97
N LEU A 108 9.28 -43.54 50.57
CA LEU A 108 8.76 -44.02 51.85
C LEU A 108 8.16 -45.44 51.78
N SER A 109 7.44 -45.76 50.71
CA SER A 109 6.85 -47.08 50.49
C SER A 109 7.92 -48.17 50.33
N ILE A 110 8.98 -47.88 49.61
CA ILE A 110 10.11 -48.80 49.47
C ILE A 110 10.78 -49.06 50.80
N ALA A 111 10.97 -48.03 51.63
CA ALA A 111 11.55 -48.16 52.95
C ALA A 111 10.71 -49.06 53.88
N ASP A 112 9.39 -48.93 53.81
CA ASP A 112 8.46 -49.77 54.59
C ASP A 112 8.60 -51.25 54.18
N SER A 113 8.76 -51.56 52.90
CA SER A 113 8.96 -52.94 52.41
C SER A 113 10.29 -53.59 52.86
N TYR A 114 11.31 -52.82 53.21
CA TYR A 114 12.57 -53.30 53.72
C TYR A 114 12.52 -53.62 55.24
N PHE A 115 11.50 -53.11 55.97
CA PHE A 115 11.44 -53.27 57.42
C PHE A 115 10.38 -54.28 57.88
N THR A 116 9.55 -54.82 56.98
CA THR A 116 8.58 -55.85 57.27
C THR A 116 9.06 -57.17 56.70
N GLU A 117 9.86 -57.92 57.49
CA GLU A 117 10.36 -59.26 57.12
C GLU A 117 9.26 -60.35 57.16
N ASP A 118 8.06 -60.05 57.66
CA ASP A 118 6.95 -61.00 57.72
C ASP A 118 5.64 -60.39 57.14
N ASN A 119 5.27 -60.86 55.99
CA ASN A 119 3.99 -60.82 55.27
C ASN A 119 4.01 -60.07 53.94
N LEU A 120 4.35 -60.84 52.95
CA LEU A 120 3.78 -60.77 51.61
C LEU A 120 2.26 -60.85 51.73
N ILE A 121 1.59 -59.88 51.24
CA ILE A 121 0.14 -59.80 50.94
C ILE A 121 -0.47 -58.56 51.55
N ASP A 122 -0.82 -57.72 50.69
CA ASP A 122 -1.84 -56.64 50.70
C ASP A 122 -1.28 -55.23 50.53
N ASN A 123 -0.79 -54.98 49.33
CA ASN A 123 -0.48 -53.63 48.84
C ASN A 123 -1.73 -52.88 48.43
N SER A 124 -2.69 -52.72 49.32
CA SER A 124 -3.80 -51.81 49.04
C SER A 124 -3.41 -50.36 49.34
N ILE A 125 -3.74 -49.45 48.46
CA ILE A 125 -3.54 -47.99 48.56
C ILE A 125 -4.01 -47.43 49.92
N LEU A 126 -4.94 -48.08 50.59
CA LEU A 126 -5.49 -47.71 51.90
C LEU A 126 -4.53 -47.88 53.08
N ARG A 127 -3.43 -48.65 52.95
CA ARG A 127 -2.39 -48.76 54.00
C ARG A 127 -1.34 -47.63 53.97
N PHE A 128 -1.29 -46.89 52.88
CA PHE A 128 -0.36 -45.78 52.73
C PHE A 128 -0.63 -44.57 53.63
N ILE A 129 -1.89 -44.29 53.88
CA ILE A 129 -2.29 -43.08 54.60
C ILE A 129 -1.78 -43.06 56.06
N PRO A 130 -1.83 -44.17 56.82
CA PRO A 130 -1.27 -44.21 58.16
C PRO A 130 0.25 -44.14 58.23
N ILE A 131 0.93 -44.73 57.23
CA ILE A 131 2.40 -44.77 57.16
C ILE A 131 2.98 -43.37 56.99
N VAL A 132 2.41 -42.56 56.14
CA VAL A 132 2.84 -41.17 55.87
C VAL A 132 2.75 -40.28 57.12
N PHE A 133 1.87 -40.59 58.07
CA PHE A 133 1.59 -39.75 59.24
C PHE A 133 2.11 -40.30 60.57
N ASN A 134 2.68 -41.52 60.62
CA ASN A 134 3.03 -42.19 61.89
C ASN A 134 4.52 -42.64 61.99
N PHE A 135 5.44 -41.94 61.36
CA PHE A 135 6.88 -42.27 61.42
C PHE A 135 7.55 -41.89 62.72
N SER A 136 8.37 -42.82 63.27
CA SER A 136 9.40 -42.42 64.22
C SER A 136 10.47 -41.55 63.54
N ASN A 137 10.95 -40.51 64.23
CA ASN A 137 11.98 -39.61 63.72
C ASN A 137 13.25 -40.33 63.20
N GLU A 138 13.53 -41.53 63.72
CA GLU A 138 14.72 -42.33 63.30
C GLU A 138 14.53 -42.93 61.89
N ILE A 139 13.33 -43.42 61.53
CA ILE A 139 13.04 -43.98 60.21
C ILE A 139 13.10 -42.90 59.16
N VAL A 140 12.50 -41.76 59.42
CA VAL A 140 12.54 -40.59 58.52
C VAL A 140 13.99 -40.14 58.29
N LEU A 141 14.82 -40.10 59.34
CA LEU A 141 16.21 -39.70 59.24
C LEU A 141 17.04 -40.68 58.42
N MET A 142 16.79 -42.00 58.54
CA MET A 142 17.47 -43.05 57.79
C MET A 142 17.09 -42.98 56.30
N ILE A 143 15.82 -42.80 55.97
CA ILE A 143 15.32 -42.65 54.59
C ILE A 143 15.93 -41.39 53.95
N LEU A 144 15.94 -40.28 54.66
CA LEU A 144 16.58 -39.04 54.20
C LEU A 144 18.07 -39.22 53.96
N LYS A 145 18.77 -39.97 54.77
CA LYS A 145 20.20 -40.23 54.57
C LYS A 145 20.50 -41.14 53.34
N THR A 146 19.69 -42.18 53.14
CA THR A 146 19.91 -43.16 52.04
C THR A 146 19.48 -42.62 50.69
N HIS A 147 18.41 -41.81 50.64
CA HIS A 147 17.83 -41.33 49.37
C HIS A 147 18.00 -39.80 49.16
N SER A 148 18.78 -39.13 50.04
CA SER A 148 19.01 -37.67 49.96
C SER A 148 19.52 -37.21 48.60
N LEU A 149 20.44 -38.00 48.00
CA LEU A 149 21.03 -37.65 46.69
C LEU A 149 19.97 -37.64 45.59
N ILE A 150 19.06 -38.63 45.55
CA ILE A 150 18.01 -38.75 44.53
C ILE A 150 17.00 -37.59 44.70
N LEU A 151 16.62 -37.29 45.93
CA LEU A 151 15.71 -36.17 46.23
C LEU A 151 16.30 -34.81 45.83
N ILE A 152 17.62 -34.61 46.12
CA ILE A 152 18.32 -33.37 45.73
C ILE A 152 18.41 -33.26 44.22
N ILE A 153 18.79 -34.31 43.50
CA ILE A 153 18.87 -34.32 42.04
C ILE A 153 17.47 -34.05 41.44
N GLY A 154 16.43 -34.70 41.96
CA GLY A 154 15.05 -34.47 41.53
C GLY A 154 14.60 -33.03 41.70
N ALA A 155 14.89 -32.44 42.87
CA ALA A 155 14.57 -31.01 43.12
C ALA A 155 15.30 -30.06 42.16
N VAL A 156 16.59 -30.29 41.93
CA VAL A 156 17.38 -29.48 40.99
C VAL A 156 16.82 -29.57 39.57
N LEU A 157 16.53 -30.79 39.08
CA LEU A 157 15.98 -30.97 37.75
C LEU A 157 14.58 -30.37 37.58
N MET A 158 13.75 -30.38 38.62
CA MET A 158 12.48 -29.70 38.64
C MET A 158 12.63 -28.17 38.56
N LEU A 159 13.56 -27.58 39.32
CA LEU A 159 13.87 -26.16 39.22
C LEU A 159 14.39 -25.77 37.84
N VAL A 160 15.26 -26.56 37.24
CA VAL A 160 15.72 -26.34 35.85
C VAL A 160 14.56 -26.42 34.87
N SER A 161 13.64 -27.39 35.00
CA SER A 161 12.44 -27.49 34.16
C SER A 161 11.56 -26.25 34.25
N ILE A 162 11.34 -25.73 35.47
CA ILE A 162 10.55 -24.52 35.69
C ILE A 162 11.25 -23.31 35.04
N TYR A 163 12.56 -23.16 35.22
CA TYR A 163 13.34 -22.08 34.63
C TYR A 163 13.29 -22.11 33.10
N LEU A 164 13.50 -23.30 32.48
CA LEU A 164 13.40 -23.47 31.04
C LEU A 164 11.99 -23.15 30.50
N SER A 165 10.95 -23.55 31.22
CA SER A 165 9.55 -23.27 30.84
C SER A 165 9.24 -21.76 30.86
N ILE A 166 9.71 -21.04 31.89
CA ILE A 166 9.54 -19.58 31.99
C ILE A 166 10.32 -18.86 30.89
N GLY A 167 11.58 -19.25 30.68
CA GLY A 167 12.44 -18.68 29.64
C GLY A 167 11.89 -18.90 28.25
N GLY A 168 11.48 -20.13 27.94
CA GLY A 168 10.88 -20.49 26.66
C GLY A 168 9.57 -19.75 26.38
N GLN A 169 8.70 -19.60 27.39
CA GLN A 169 7.47 -18.82 27.24
C GLN A 169 7.76 -17.35 26.90
N ARG A 170 8.70 -16.72 27.61
CA ARG A 170 9.12 -15.32 27.34
C ARG A 170 9.66 -15.17 25.92
N TYR A 171 10.49 -16.13 25.49
CA TYR A 171 11.03 -16.13 24.13
C TYR A 171 9.94 -16.24 23.08
N MET A 172 9.00 -17.18 23.22
CA MET A 172 7.88 -17.37 22.28
C MET A 172 6.95 -16.14 22.20
N ILE A 173 6.67 -15.50 23.34
CA ILE A 173 5.86 -14.25 23.36
C ILE A 173 6.60 -13.14 22.62
N LYS A 174 7.92 -12.98 22.84
CA LYS A 174 8.73 -11.97 22.17
C LYS A 174 8.76 -12.20 20.66
N GLN A 175 8.96 -13.43 20.21
CA GLN A 175 8.95 -13.79 18.78
C GLN A 175 7.56 -13.56 18.15
N GLY A 176 6.50 -13.98 18.83
CA GLY A 176 5.14 -13.76 18.36
C GLY A 176 4.78 -12.29 18.22
N LYS A 177 5.27 -11.43 19.14
CA LYS A 177 5.07 -9.99 19.04
C LYS A 177 5.83 -9.39 17.85
N LEU A 178 7.08 -9.79 17.67
CA LEU A 178 7.90 -9.32 16.52
C LEU A 178 7.27 -9.72 15.17
N ILE A 179 6.81 -10.96 15.05
CA ILE A 179 6.13 -11.44 13.83
C ILE A 179 4.84 -10.64 13.59
N ALA A 180 4.03 -10.40 14.64
CA ALA A 180 2.80 -9.64 14.51
C ALA A 180 3.06 -8.17 14.08
N GLU A 181 4.09 -7.53 14.63
CA GLU A 181 4.52 -6.19 14.25
C GLU A 181 4.99 -6.17 12.77
N THR A 182 5.77 -7.15 12.33
CA THR A 182 6.21 -7.25 10.94
C THR A 182 5.05 -7.43 9.98
N ILE A 183 4.08 -8.32 10.29
CA ILE A 183 2.89 -8.55 9.47
C ILE A 183 2.03 -7.28 9.39
N SER A 184 1.85 -6.56 10.52
CA SER A 184 1.09 -5.31 10.54
C SER A 184 1.74 -4.24 9.66
N THR A 185 3.06 -4.04 9.78
CA THR A 185 3.80 -3.09 8.96
C THR A 185 3.74 -3.44 7.48
N GLN A 186 3.82 -4.72 7.14
CA GLN A 186 3.73 -5.17 5.75
C GLN A 186 2.35 -4.91 5.15
N ALA A 187 1.27 -5.16 5.89
CA ALA A 187 -0.09 -4.87 5.46
C ALA A 187 -0.34 -3.35 5.27
N GLU A 188 0.26 -2.51 6.11
CA GLU A 188 0.21 -1.05 5.95
C GLU A 188 0.92 -0.59 4.67
N LEU A 189 2.09 -1.17 4.37
CA LEU A 189 2.83 -0.88 3.14
C LEU A 189 2.12 -1.37 1.88
N GLU A 190 1.47 -2.54 1.91
CA GLU A 190 0.63 -3.03 0.81
C GLU A 190 -0.53 -2.07 0.54
N THR A 191 -1.21 -1.59 1.59
CA THR A 191 -2.27 -0.58 1.45
C THR A 191 -1.74 0.72 0.85
N ALA A 192 -0.56 1.17 1.25
CA ALA A 192 0.07 2.37 0.69
C ALA A 192 0.44 2.19 -0.79
N ARG A 193 0.88 1.00 -1.19
CA ARG A 193 1.13 0.64 -2.58
C ARG A 193 -0.15 0.74 -3.43
N ASP A 194 -1.25 0.13 -2.96
CA ASP A 194 -2.53 0.18 -3.67
C ASP A 194 -3.01 1.63 -3.89
N ILE A 195 -2.80 2.50 -2.88
CA ILE A 195 -3.11 3.92 -2.99
C ILE A 195 -2.18 4.60 -4.01
N GLN A 196 -0.88 4.31 -3.99
CA GLN A 196 0.10 4.88 -4.91
C GLN A 196 -0.21 4.49 -6.36
N GLU A 197 -0.50 3.21 -6.61
CA GLU A 197 -0.91 2.71 -7.93
C GLU A 197 -2.19 3.40 -8.42
N GLY A 198 -3.15 3.66 -7.53
CA GLY A 198 -4.37 4.40 -7.86
C GLY A 198 -4.16 5.90 -8.14
N ILE A 199 -3.04 6.48 -7.72
CA ILE A 199 -2.67 7.88 -8.01
C ILE A 199 -1.99 7.99 -9.39
N LEU A 200 -1.27 6.96 -9.82
CA LEU A 200 -0.62 6.94 -11.13
C LEU A 200 -1.65 6.79 -12.24
N SER A 201 -1.43 7.47 -13.35
CA SER A 201 -2.32 7.41 -14.52
C SER A 201 -2.14 6.07 -15.24
N THR A 202 -3.14 5.21 -15.14
CA THR A 202 -3.15 3.88 -15.81
C THR A 202 -4.06 3.84 -17.04
N ASP A 203 -4.96 4.81 -17.17
CA ASP A 203 -5.89 4.92 -18.30
C ASP A 203 -5.37 5.98 -19.29
N PHE A 204 -4.94 5.51 -20.44
CA PHE A 204 -4.46 6.36 -21.53
C PHE A 204 -5.51 6.37 -22.63
N PRO A 205 -6.25 7.47 -22.79
CA PRO A 205 -7.33 7.56 -23.76
C PRO A 205 -6.79 7.42 -25.20
N ASP A 206 -7.54 6.76 -26.05
CA ASP A 206 -7.25 6.74 -27.49
C ASP A 206 -7.59 8.10 -28.08
N HIS A 207 -6.57 8.86 -28.46
CA HIS A 207 -6.72 10.20 -29.03
C HIS A 207 -6.15 10.23 -30.45
N PRO A 208 -6.84 10.89 -31.42
CA PRO A 208 -6.36 10.94 -32.81
C PRO A 208 -4.98 11.61 -32.94
N ALA A 209 -4.71 12.69 -32.19
CA ALA A 209 -3.50 13.47 -32.35
C ALA A 209 -2.28 12.89 -31.62
N TYR A 210 -2.45 12.04 -30.63
CA TYR A 210 -1.34 11.47 -29.85
C TYR A 210 -1.69 10.11 -29.26
N ALA A 211 -0.68 9.40 -28.77
CA ALA A 211 -0.85 8.27 -27.87
C ALA A 211 0.21 8.31 -26.78
N VAL A 212 -0.15 7.88 -25.58
CA VAL A 212 0.71 7.76 -24.42
C VAL A 212 0.66 6.34 -23.91
N CYS A 213 1.78 5.80 -23.48
CA CYS A 213 1.86 4.53 -22.77
C CYS A 213 2.93 4.63 -21.70
N ALA A 214 2.71 4.04 -20.54
CA ALA A 214 3.70 3.99 -19.47
C ALA A 214 3.70 2.63 -18.80
N ASP A 215 4.86 2.28 -18.24
CA ASP A 215 5.06 1.14 -17.36
C ASP A 215 5.96 1.55 -16.21
N MET A 216 5.65 1.08 -15.03
CA MET A 216 6.42 1.33 -13.82
C MET A 216 6.48 0.07 -12.97
N THR A 217 7.68 -0.32 -12.59
CA THR A 217 7.90 -1.43 -11.66
C THR A 217 8.66 -0.92 -10.45
N PRO A 218 8.04 -0.90 -9.28
CA PRO A 218 8.71 -0.48 -8.06
C PRO A 218 9.69 -1.56 -7.57
N ALA A 219 10.85 -1.14 -7.05
CA ALA A 219 11.83 -2.01 -6.42
C ALA A 219 11.42 -2.45 -4.99
N ALA A 220 10.59 -1.66 -4.33
CA ALA A 220 10.06 -1.93 -3.00
C ALA A 220 8.52 -1.94 -3.00
N GLN A 221 7.89 -2.08 -1.80
CA GLN A 221 6.44 -2.02 -1.70
C GLN A 221 5.86 -0.67 -2.15
N VAL A 222 6.58 0.43 -1.93
CA VAL A 222 6.23 1.77 -2.40
C VAL A 222 7.48 2.45 -2.95
N GLY A 223 7.34 3.12 -4.11
CA GLY A 223 8.43 3.72 -4.86
C GLY A 223 8.50 5.23 -4.74
N GLY A 224 9.66 5.79 -5.16
CA GLY A 224 9.89 7.22 -5.31
C GLY A 224 9.54 7.74 -6.70
N ASP A 225 9.53 6.87 -7.69
CA ASP A 225 9.23 7.19 -9.07
C ASP A 225 7.79 7.64 -9.28
N PHE A 226 7.61 8.47 -10.29
CA PHE A 226 6.28 8.84 -10.79
C PHE A 226 6.30 9.21 -12.26
N TYR A 227 5.18 9.03 -12.88
CA TYR A 227 4.84 9.62 -14.18
C TYR A 227 3.42 10.17 -14.12
N ASP A 228 3.12 11.10 -15.00
CA ASP A 228 1.75 11.57 -15.23
C ASP A 228 1.56 12.02 -16.67
N TYR A 229 0.31 11.94 -17.09
CA TYR A 229 -0.22 12.47 -18.32
C TYR A 229 -1.51 13.20 -18.00
N PHE A 230 -1.70 14.40 -18.51
CA PHE A 230 -2.92 15.16 -18.35
C PHE A 230 -3.09 16.23 -19.43
N THR A 231 -4.34 16.60 -19.69
CA THR A 231 -4.65 17.75 -20.53
C THR A 231 -4.44 19.05 -19.76
N VAL A 232 -3.73 20.00 -20.35
CA VAL A 232 -3.58 21.36 -19.82
C VAL A 232 -4.76 22.23 -20.25
N ASP A 233 -5.07 22.17 -21.54
CA ASP A 233 -6.27 22.77 -22.14
C ASP A 233 -6.66 21.97 -23.39
N ASP A 234 -7.61 22.49 -24.19
CA ASP A 234 -8.13 21.83 -25.39
C ASP A 234 -7.09 21.49 -26.45
N THR A 235 -5.93 22.14 -26.44
CA THR A 235 -4.91 22.04 -27.48
C THR A 235 -3.56 21.63 -26.93
N HIS A 236 -3.41 21.58 -25.62
CA HIS A 236 -2.15 21.27 -24.97
C HIS A 236 -2.27 20.06 -24.05
N ILE A 237 -1.34 19.14 -24.16
CA ILE A 237 -1.17 18.03 -23.23
C ILE A 237 0.18 18.15 -22.50
N ALA A 238 0.22 17.69 -21.30
CA ALA A 238 1.45 17.58 -20.54
C ALA A 238 1.80 16.13 -20.24
N VAL A 239 3.09 15.81 -20.30
CA VAL A 239 3.66 14.56 -19.78
C VAL A 239 4.76 14.91 -18.79
N THR A 240 4.85 14.16 -17.71
CA THR A 240 5.88 14.36 -16.69
C THR A 240 6.36 13.03 -16.16
N ILE A 241 7.62 12.98 -15.78
CA ILE A 241 8.28 11.86 -15.12
C ILE A 241 9.25 12.39 -14.08
N GLY A 242 9.51 11.65 -13.04
CA GLY A 242 10.49 12.03 -12.04
C GLY A 242 10.75 10.90 -11.05
N ASP A 243 11.84 11.07 -10.33
CA ASP A 243 12.26 10.19 -9.25
C ASP A 243 12.58 10.98 -8.00
N VAL A 244 12.15 10.48 -6.84
CA VAL A 244 12.39 11.05 -5.52
C VAL A 244 13.53 10.30 -4.84
N SER A 245 14.56 11.01 -4.45
CA SER A 245 15.70 10.45 -3.73
C SER A 245 15.28 9.66 -2.49
N GLY A 246 15.80 8.43 -2.35
CA GLY A 246 15.48 7.53 -1.25
C GLY A 246 14.28 6.65 -1.57
N HIS A 247 13.86 5.87 -0.61
CA HIS A 247 12.83 4.83 -0.81
C HIS A 247 11.80 4.81 0.33
N GLY A 248 10.72 4.07 0.12
CA GLY A 248 9.68 3.84 1.12
C GLY A 248 8.69 4.99 1.27
N MET A 249 7.96 5.02 2.39
CA MET A 249 6.80 5.90 2.60
C MET A 249 7.11 7.40 2.44
N ALA A 250 8.29 7.85 2.88
CA ALA A 250 8.65 9.27 2.79
C ALA A 250 8.82 9.69 1.32
N ALA A 251 9.50 8.90 0.50
CA ALA A 251 9.66 9.12 -0.92
C ALA A 251 8.31 9.10 -1.64
N ALA A 252 7.45 8.11 -1.37
CA ALA A 252 6.12 7.96 -1.97
C ALA A 252 5.19 9.17 -1.69
N LEU A 253 5.18 9.68 -0.45
CA LEU A 253 4.42 10.88 -0.10
C LEU A 253 4.97 12.14 -0.79
N PHE A 254 6.30 12.26 -0.86
CA PHE A 254 6.94 13.40 -1.50
C PHE A 254 6.74 13.37 -3.02
N MET A 255 6.73 12.18 -3.63
CA MET A 255 6.36 11.91 -5.01
C MET A 255 4.95 12.39 -5.31
N THR A 256 3.96 11.94 -4.52
CA THR A 256 2.55 12.31 -4.68
C THR A 256 2.35 13.83 -4.64
N LEU A 257 3.02 14.50 -3.70
CA LEU A 257 3.00 15.96 -3.60
C LEU A 257 3.60 16.61 -4.85
N THR A 258 4.76 16.13 -5.30
CA THR A 258 5.46 16.68 -6.47
C THR A 258 4.63 16.55 -7.74
N LYS A 259 4.12 15.33 -8.02
CA LYS A 259 3.24 15.04 -9.15
C LYS A 259 2.02 15.95 -9.18
N THR A 260 1.33 16.08 -8.02
CA THR A 260 0.16 16.93 -7.89
C THR A 260 0.46 18.40 -8.18
N LEU A 261 1.57 18.92 -7.64
CA LEU A 261 1.95 20.32 -7.86
C LEU A 261 2.34 20.58 -9.31
N LEU A 262 3.06 19.67 -9.97
CA LEU A 262 3.39 19.80 -11.40
C LEU A 262 2.11 19.95 -12.23
N LYS A 263 1.11 19.08 -12.00
CA LYS A 263 -0.19 19.13 -12.68
C LYS A 263 -0.93 20.44 -12.42
N VAL A 264 -1.08 20.85 -11.17
CA VAL A 264 -1.81 22.07 -10.79
C VAL A 264 -1.22 23.32 -11.43
N TYR A 265 0.11 23.48 -11.39
CA TYR A 265 0.74 24.66 -11.98
C TYR A 265 0.75 24.63 -13.52
N ALA A 266 0.89 23.47 -14.13
CA ALA A 266 0.78 23.33 -15.58
C ALA A 266 -0.65 23.66 -16.07
N GLN A 267 -1.68 23.14 -15.42
CA GLN A 267 -3.09 23.43 -15.73
C GLN A 267 -3.49 24.88 -15.44
N ALA A 268 -2.77 25.57 -14.57
CA ALA A 268 -2.92 27.01 -14.37
C ALA A 268 -2.29 27.86 -15.50
N GLY A 269 -1.75 27.22 -16.56
CA GLY A 269 -1.18 27.89 -17.73
C GLY A 269 0.23 28.45 -17.57
N TYR A 270 0.96 28.03 -16.51
CA TYR A 270 2.36 28.44 -16.37
C TYR A 270 3.26 27.72 -17.38
N PRO A 271 4.27 28.41 -17.98
CA PRO A 271 5.30 27.77 -18.78
C PRO A 271 6.15 26.83 -17.92
N THR A 272 6.77 25.83 -18.55
CA THR A 272 7.40 24.71 -17.85
C THR A 272 8.50 25.11 -16.86
N ASP A 273 9.29 26.15 -17.18
CA ASP A 273 10.30 26.71 -16.27
C ASP A 273 9.69 27.32 -14.99
N LYS A 274 8.53 27.96 -15.12
CA LYS A 274 7.80 28.54 -14.00
C LYS A 274 7.09 27.46 -13.17
N VAL A 275 6.56 26.42 -13.83
CA VAL A 275 6.03 25.24 -13.13
C VAL A 275 7.10 24.66 -12.22
N MET A 276 8.28 24.35 -12.75
CA MET A 276 9.40 23.81 -11.96
C MET A 276 9.83 24.76 -10.84
N ALA A 277 9.88 26.07 -11.09
CA ALA A 277 10.24 27.06 -10.07
C ALA A 277 9.22 27.14 -8.93
N HIS A 278 7.92 27.05 -9.23
CA HIS A 278 6.86 27.04 -8.21
C HIS A 278 6.90 25.76 -7.38
N VAL A 279 7.01 24.60 -8.03
CA VAL A 279 7.14 23.29 -7.38
C VAL A 279 8.35 23.26 -6.46
N ASN A 280 9.53 23.65 -6.96
CA ASN A 280 10.75 23.72 -6.15
C ASN A 280 10.59 24.58 -4.88
N ARG A 281 9.95 25.74 -5.02
CA ARG A 281 9.70 26.66 -3.89
C ARG A 281 8.79 26.04 -2.83
N TYR A 282 7.79 25.28 -3.27
CA TYR A 282 6.85 24.61 -2.37
C TYR A 282 7.52 23.43 -1.65
N LEU A 283 8.19 22.57 -2.40
CA LEU A 283 8.90 21.42 -1.86
C LEU A 283 9.93 21.82 -0.80
N LEU A 284 10.71 22.87 -1.03
CA LEU A 284 11.67 23.38 -0.05
C LEU A 284 11.06 23.78 1.30
N LYS A 285 9.80 24.21 1.33
CA LYS A 285 9.11 24.59 2.58
C LYS A 285 8.60 23.38 3.36
N SER A 286 8.34 22.28 2.69
CA SER A 286 7.68 21.09 3.22
C SER A 286 8.57 19.84 3.18
N ASN A 287 9.88 20.00 3.38
CA ASN A 287 10.91 18.98 3.19
C ASN A 287 11.76 18.74 4.44
N PRO A 288 11.21 18.17 5.54
CA PRO A 288 11.97 17.90 6.75
C PRO A 288 13.07 16.85 6.55
N GLU A 289 12.83 15.86 5.69
CA GLU A 289 13.76 14.76 5.38
C GLU A 289 14.87 15.13 4.39
N LYS A 290 14.81 16.37 3.84
CA LYS A 290 15.77 16.88 2.84
C LYS A 290 15.84 16.03 1.56
N LEU A 291 14.72 15.43 1.18
CA LEU A 291 14.58 14.72 -0.09
C LEU A 291 14.75 15.68 -1.27
N PHE A 292 15.16 15.16 -2.40
CA PHE A 292 15.16 15.90 -3.66
C PHE A 292 14.46 15.08 -4.73
N VAL A 293 14.08 15.75 -5.81
CA VAL A 293 13.40 15.09 -6.93
C VAL A 293 14.15 15.42 -8.21
N THR A 294 14.50 14.40 -8.96
CA THR A 294 14.79 14.58 -10.39
C THR A 294 13.48 14.58 -11.13
N GLY A 295 13.27 15.49 -12.05
CA GLY A 295 11.98 15.55 -12.75
C GLY A 295 12.07 16.21 -14.10
N TRP A 296 11.17 15.81 -14.98
CA TRP A 296 11.01 16.38 -16.30
C TRP A 296 9.53 16.64 -16.57
N ILE A 297 9.21 17.78 -17.17
CA ILE A 297 7.87 18.11 -17.65
C ILE A 297 7.95 18.64 -19.07
N GLY A 298 7.07 18.16 -19.94
CA GLY A 298 6.86 18.67 -21.29
C GLY A 298 5.41 18.99 -21.55
N ILE A 299 5.14 20.13 -22.20
CA ILE A 299 3.83 20.55 -22.64
C ILE A 299 3.85 20.62 -24.18
N LEU A 300 3.02 19.80 -24.82
CA LEU A 300 2.91 19.72 -26.27
C LEU A 300 1.70 20.49 -26.77
N ASP A 301 1.94 21.51 -27.61
CA ASP A 301 0.90 22.16 -28.42
C ASP A 301 0.55 21.24 -29.60
N LEU A 302 -0.59 20.59 -29.52
CA LEU A 302 -1.07 19.61 -30.51
C LEU A 302 -1.39 20.27 -31.86
N THR A 303 -1.65 21.58 -31.89
CA THR A 303 -1.98 22.30 -33.14
C THR A 303 -0.73 22.66 -33.95
N LYS A 304 0.39 22.92 -33.26
CA LYS A 304 1.64 23.33 -33.87
C LYS A 304 2.72 22.24 -33.84
N GLY A 305 2.57 21.23 -32.98
CA GLY A 305 3.57 20.24 -32.71
C GLY A 305 4.77 20.79 -31.92
N ILE A 306 4.61 21.90 -31.19
CA ILE A 306 5.68 22.48 -30.38
C ILE A 306 5.64 21.86 -28.99
N LEU A 307 6.72 21.20 -28.63
CA LEU A 307 6.97 20.67 -27.30
C LEU A 307 7.83 21.66 -26.52
N SER A 308 7.25 22.30 -25.49
CA SER A 308 7.98 23.10 -24.51
C SER A 308 8.29 22.22 -23.30
N TYR A 309 9.53 22.18 -22.83
CA TYR A 309 9.92 21.29 -21.74
C TYR A 309 10.99 21.87 -20.83
N THR A 310 11.07 21.34 -19.61
CA THR A 310 12.08 21.70 -18.63
C THR A 310 12.48 20.44 -17.86
N SER A 311 13.79 20.19 -17.76
CA SER A 311 14.37 19.17 -16.91
C SER A 311 14.85 19.76 -15.59
N ALA A 312 14.69 19.04 -14.50
CA ALA A 312 15.26 19.33 -13.19
C ALA A 312 16.19 18.18 -12.76
N GLY A 313 17.30 18.03 -13.46
CA GLY A 313 18.31 17.01 -13.17
C GLY A 313 17.88 15.58 -13.53
N HIS A 314 16.88 15.43 -14.36
CA HIS A 314 16.37 14.13 -14.80
C HIS A 314 17.08 13.65 -16.06
N ASN A 315 17.06 12.34 -16.30
CA ASN A 315 17.63 11.70 -17.48
C ASN A 315 17.11 12.34 -18.76
N PRO A 316 17.95 12.58 -19.77
CA PRO A 316 17.51 13.17 -21.02
C PRO A 316 16.59 12.22 -21.77
N PRO A 317 15.37 12.66 -22.18
CA PRO A 317 14.49 11.84 -22.99
C PRO A 317 15.10 11.46 -24.33
N ILE A 318 14.66 10.35 -24.91
CA ILE A 318 15.08 9.88 -26.24
C ILE A 318 13.97 10.21 -27.24
N LEU A 319 14.32 10.86 -28.34
CA LEU A 319 13.43 11.20 -29.43
C LEU A 319 13.68 10.26 -30.63
N ILE A 320 12.67 9.52 -31.03
CA ILE A 320 12.64 8.76 -32.28
C ILE A 320 11.90 9.62 -33.29
N HIS A 321 12.59 10.04 -34.32
CA HIS A 321 11.99 10.76 -35.45
C HIS A 321 11.20 9.83 -36.37
N ALA A 322 10.23 10.35 -37.09
CA ALA A 322 9.42 9.62 -38.05
C ALA A 322 10.22 8.88 -39.15
N ASN A 323 11.45 9.32 -39.38
CA ASN A 323 12.39 8.68 -40.31
C ASN A 323 13.26 7.58 -39.67
N GLY A 324 13.01 7.22 -38.40
CA GLY A 324 13.75 6.21 -37.63
C GLY A 324 15.04 6.71 -36.98
N LYS A 325 15.45 7.97 -37.23
CA LYS A 325 16.61 8.57 -36.54
C LYS A 325 16.28 8.71 -35.03
N THR A 326 17.23 8.33 -34.19
CA THR A 326 17.05 8.35 -32.73
C THR A 326 18.17 9.18 -32.08
N ASP A 327 17.80 10.21 -31.39
CA ASP A 327 18.69 11.14 -30.69
C ASP A 327 18.20 11.42 -29.27
N TYR A 328 19.09 11.84 -28.39
CA TYR A 328 18.67 12.42 -27.11
C TYR A 328 18.03 13.80 -27.33
N LEU A 329 16.97 14.08 -26.56
CA LEU A 329 16.37 15.41 -26.56
C LEU A 329 17.42 16.42 -26.03
N PRO A 330 17.70 17.51 -26.73
CA PRO A 330 18.64 18.53 -26.25
C PRO A 330 18.12 19.17 -24.96
N GLY A 331 18.99 19.76 -24.18
CA GLY A 331 18.58 20.51 -22.97
C GLY A 331 19.73 20.70 -22.00
N GLU A 332 19.66 21.79 -21.25
CA GLU A 332 20.59 22.06 -20.16
C GLU A 332 20.17 21.26 -18.92
N PRO A 333 21.08 20.55 -18.24
CA PRO A 333 20.81 19.88 -17.01
C PRO A 333 20.63 20.90 -15.89
N ASN A 334 19.38 21.31 -15.63
CA ASN A 334 19.06 22.14 -14.48
C ASN A 334 19.23 21.33 -13.17
N PHE A 335 19.28 22.05 -12.04
CA PHE A 335 19.43 21.40 -10.73
C PHE A 335 18.11 20.74 -10.27
N VAL A 336 18.22 19.69 -9.46
CA VAL A 336 17.08 18.93 -8.91
C VAL A 336 16.13 19.79 -8.08
N LEU A 337 14.88 19.37 -7.93
CA LEU A 337 13.87 20.02 -7.12
C LEU A 337 14.06 19.72 -5.61
N GLY A 338 13.62 20.64 -4.75
CA GLY A 338 13.59 20.44 -3.30
C GLY A 338 14.93 20.59 -2.57
N ARG A 339 16.02 20.94 -3.27
CA ARG A 339 17.37 21.02 -2.66
C ARG A 339 17.93 22.44 -2.54
N LEU A 340 17.80 23.26 -3.56
CA LEU A 340 18.33 24.63 -3.59
C LEU A 340 17.22 25.66 -3.77
N ARG A 341 17.32 26.78 -3.03
CA ARG A 341 16.30 27.85 -3.04
C ARG A 341 16.35 28.73 -4.30
N LYS A 342 17.53 28.91 -4.86
CA LYS A 342 17.73 29.73 -6.05
C LYS A 342 18.23 28.80 -7.17
N VAL A 343 17.29 28.30 -7.95
CA VAL A 343 17.56 27.58 -9.20
C VAL A 343 16.85 28.34 -10.29
N ASN A 344 17.57 28.62 -11.36
CA ASN A 344 16.98 29.18 -12.59
C ASN A 344 16.71 27.98 -13.50
N PHE A 345 15.46 27.60 -13.63
CA PHE A 345 15.02 26.59 -14.60
C PHE A 345 14.91 27.26 -15.97
N THR A 346 15.31 26.55 -17.02
CA THR A 346 15.25 26.99 -18.41
C THR A 346 14.23 26.15 -19.15
N GLU A 347 13.29 26.82 -19.85
CA GLU A 347 12.40 26.17 -20.80
C GLU A 347 13.10 26.02 -22.15
N GLU A 348 13.07 24.82 -22.69
CA GLU A 348 13.53 24.50 -24.04
C GLU A 348 12.31 24.22 -24.93
N GLN A 349 12.46 24.39 -26.23
CA GLN A 349 11.42 24.12 -27.20
C GLN A 349 11.94 23.33 -28.39
N ILE A 350 11.19 22.35 -28.83
CA ILE A 350 11.44 21.59 -30.06
C ILE A 350 10.14 21.41 -30.84
N LYS A 351 10.23 21.37 -32.15
CA LYS A 351 9.11 21.01 -33.00
C LYS A 351 9.11 19.50 -33.25
N LEU A 352 8.06 18.82 -32.81
CA LEU A 352 7.77 17.45 -33.18
C LEU A 352 7.06 17.41 -34.52
N ASN A 353 7.40 16.43 -35.33
CA ASN A 353 6.71 16.10 -36.57
C ASN A 353 5.77 14.92 -36.33
N VAL A 354 4.75 14.82 -37.18
CA VAL A 354 3.86 13.67 -37.17
C VAL A 354 4.68 12.38 -37.36
N GLY A 355 4.50 11.42 -36.48
CA GLY A 355 5.27 10.19 -36.45
C GLY A 355 6.45 10.17 -35.48
N ASP A 356 6.80 11.31 -34.85
CA ASP A 356 7.84 11.36 -33.83
C ASP A 356 7.35 10.74 -32.52
N LYS A 357 8.25 10.01 -31.81
CA LYS A 357 8.00 9.38 -30.51
C LYS A 357 8.99 9.90 -29.49
N LEU A 358 8.53 10.28 -28.33
CA LEU A 358 9.36 10.67 -27.18
C LEU A 358 9.33 9.55 -26.15
N ILE A 359 10.50 9.17 -25.64
CA ILE A 359 10.66 8.16 -24.59
C ILE A 359 11.31 8.82 -23.40
N LEU A 360 10.65 8.74 -22.27
CA LEU A 360 11.13 9.20 -20.97
C LEU A 360 11.36 7.96 -20.09
N TYR A 361 12.37 8.01 -19.25
CA TYR A 361 12.73 6.89 -18.36
C TYR A 361 13.47 7.40 -17.13
N THR A 362 13.34 6.66 -16.03
CA THR A 362 14.12 6.89 -14.81
C THR A 362 15.42 6.10 -14.83
N ASP A 363 16.35 6.45 -13.95
CA ASP A 363 17.66 5.81 -13.85
C ASP A 363 17.58 4.31 -13.52
N GLY A 364 16.51 3.84 -12.82
CA GLY A 364 16.29 2.41 -12.60
C GLY A 364 16.26 1.58 -13.88
N VAL A 365 15.95 2.17 -15.06
CA VAL A 365 16.06 1.48 -16.35
C VAL A 365 17.52 1.28 -16.77
N THR A 366 18.35 2.29 -16.61
CA THR A 366 19.76 2.26 -17.03
C THR A 366 20.69 1.71 -15.95
N GLU A 367 20.30 1.83 -14.69
CA GLU A 367 21.03 1.31 -13.53
C GLU A 367 20.59 -0.11 -13.12
N ALA A 368 19.64 -0.73 -13.84
CA ALA A 368 19.29 -2.12 -13.69
C ALA A 368 20.54 -3.02 -13.73
N GLN A 369 20.67 -3.92 -12.75
CA GLN A 369 21.90 -4.69 -12.54
C GLN A 369 21.74 -6.15 -12.97
N SER A 370 22.73 -6.64 -13.73
CA SER A 370 22.84 -8.07 -14.01
C SER A 370 23.30 -8.84 -12.76
N PRO A 371 23.18 -10.18 -12.73
CA PRO A 371 23.76 -11.01 -11.67
C PRO A 371 25.27 -10.83 -11.43
N ASP A 372 25.99 -10.30 -12.42
CA ASP A 372 27.42 -9.98 -12.35
C ASP A 372 27.68 -8.50 -11.94
N GLU A 373 26.68 -7.82 -11.41
CA GLU A 373 26.72 -6.41 -10.96
C GLU A 373 27.04 -5.39 -12.09
N ALA A 374 26.82 -5.73 -13.34
CA ALA A 374 26.98 -4.80 -14.45
C ALA A 374 25.66 -4.04 -14.67
N PHE A 375 25.77 -2.73 -14.96
CA PHE A 375 24.60 -1.90 -15.30
C PHE A 375 24.11 -2.16 -16.74
N PHE A 376 22.81 -2.00 -16.96
CA PHE A 376 22.20 -2.05 -18.29
C PHE A 376 22.79 -0.96 -19.19
N GLY A 377 22.78 0.27 -18.74
CA GLY A 377 23.48 1.42 -19.31
C GLY A 377 22.78 2.07 -20.50
N ASP A 378 23.10 3.33 -20.74
CA ASP A 378 22.51 4.16 -21.80
C ASP A 378 22.74 3.60 -23.21
N ASP A 379 23.93 3.04 -23.48
CA ASP A 379 24.28 2.52 -24.82
C ASP A 379 23.41 1.32 -25.23
N ARG A 380 23.09 0.43 -24.26
CA ARG A 380 22.19 -0.71 -24.53
C ARG A 380 20.77 -0.23 -24.73
N LEU A 381 20.29 0.70 -23.88
CA LEU A 381 18.97 1.29 -24.02
C LEU A 381 18.81 1.95 -25.39
N LEU A 382 19.76 2.79 -25.79
CA LEU A 382 19.72 3.49 -27.08
C LEU A 382 19.77 2.52 -28.26
N THR A 383 20.59 1.47 -28.17
CA THR A 383 20.69 0.42 -29.20
C THR A 383 19.39 -0.35 -29.32
N LEU A 384 18.77 -0.73 -28.21
CA LEU A 384 17.49 -1.40 -28.17
C LEU A 384 16.38 -0.55 -28.81
N ILE A 385 16.27 0.71 -28.41
CA ILE A 385 15.27 1.66 -28.92
C ILE A 385 15.43 1.86 -30.44
N ARG A 386 16.66 1.96 -30.92
CA ARG A 386 16.93 2.05 -32.37
C ARG A 386 16.45 0.82 -33.12
N SER A 387 16.63 -0.37 -32.56
CA SER A 387 16.18 -1.63 -33.19
C SER A 387 14.67 -1.81 -33.15
N ALA A 388 13.99 -1.14 -32.22
CA ALA A 388 12.54 -1.21 -31.97
C ALA A 388 11.78 0.05 -32.43
N SER A 389 12.43 0.91 -33.23
CA SER A 389 11.87 2.23 -33.63
C SER A 389 10.55 2.15 -34.38
N ASP A 390 10.31 1.06 -35.10
CA ASP A 390 9.10 0.83 -35.90
C ASP A 390 7.91 0.30 -35.06
N GLN A 391 8.14 -0.15 -33.84
CA GLN A 391 7.11 -0.67 -32.95
C GLN A 391 6.13 0.43 -32.52
N ASP A 392 4.89 0.06 -32.18
CA ASP A 392 3.98 0.98 -31.53
C ASP A 392 4.43 1.27 -30.07
N GLN A 393 3.75 2.20 -29.38
CA GLN A 393 4.18 2.64 -28.05
C GLN A 393 4.09 1.52 -27.01
N THR A 394 3.05 0.69 -27.08
CA THR A 394 2.82 -0.40 -26.12
C THR A 394 3.85 -1.50 -26.31
N GLU A 395 4.10 -1.88 -27.59
CA GLU A 395 5.13 -2.85 -27.93
C GLU A 395 6.53 -2.35 -27.53
N LEU A 396 6.81 -1.05 -27.75
CA LEU A 396 8.09 -0.44 -27.43
C LEU A 396 8.36 -0.44 -25.92
N VAL A 397 7.38 -0.02 -25.10
CA VAL A 397 7.46 -0.07 -23.63
C VAL A 397 7.69 -1.51 -23.17
N HIS A 398 6.92 -2.47 -23.70
CA HIS A 398 7.08 -3.88 -23.36
C HIS A 398 8.44 -4.44 -23.77
N THR A 399 8.97 -4.02 -24.94
CA THR A 399 10.28 -4.45 -25.42
C THR A 399 11.41 -3.94 -24.50
N ILE A 400 11.34 -2.66 -24.09
CA ILE A 400 12.32 -2.09 -23.15
C ILE A 400 12.22 -2.83 -21.81
N ARG A 401 11.02 -3.01 -21.27
CA ARG A 401 10.79 -3.71 -20.00
C ARG A 401 11.34 -5.13 -20.02
N SER A 402 10.96 -5.91 -21.03
CA SER A 402 11.41 -7.31 -21.17
C SER A 402 12.93 -7.44 -21.31
N ALA A 403 13.58 -6.44 -21.93
CA ALA A 403 15.03 -6.43 -22.04
C ALA A 403 15.72 -6.14 -20.70
N VAL A 404 15.16 -5.23 -19.89
CA VAL A 404 15.63 -4.94 -18.52
C VAL A 404 15.45 -6.16 -17.64
N ASP A 405 14.25 -6.75 -17.60
CA ASP A 405 13.95 -7.94 -16.78
C ASP A 405 14.86 -9.13 -17.16
N SER A 406 15.11 -9.31 -18.46
CA SER A 406 16.00 -10.38 -18.97
C SER A 406 17.45 -10.13 -18.55
N PHE A 407 17.87 -8.87 -18.49
CA PHE A 407 19.21 -8.49 -18.09
C PHE A 407 19.45 -8.69 -16.59
N GLU A 408 18.45 -8.42 -15.75
CA GLU A 408 18.48 -8.67 -14.31
C GLU A 408 18.46 -10.16 -13.94
N GLY A 409 18.01 -11.02 -14.88
CA GLY A 409 18.08 -12.47 -14.70
C GLY A 409 17.22 -13.04 -13.57
N GLY A 410 16.18 -12.31 -13.13
CA GLY A 410 15.29 -12.69 -12.04
C GLY A 410 15.79 -12.26 -10.66
N SER A 411 16.76 -11.37 -10.57
CA SER A 411 17.12 -10.65 -9.35
C SER A 411 16.00 -9.69 -8.94
N GLU A 412 15.96 -9.30 -7.66
CA GLU A 412 15.10 -8.19 -7.23
C GLU A 412 15.59 -6.89 -7.88
N HIS A 413 14.66 -6.03 -8.28
CA HIS A 413 14.98 -4.72 -8.85
C HIS A 413 15.77 -3.88 -7.83
N TYR A 414 16.84 -3.25 -8.30
CA TYR A 414 17.68 -2.42 -7.44
C TYR A 414 17.03 -1.06 -7.16
N ASP A 415 16.34 -0.50 -8.15
CA ASP A 415 15.62 0.77 -8.06
C ASP A 415 14.31 0.72 -8.84
N ASP A 416 13.42 1.68 -8.58
CA ASP A 416 12.17 1.83 -9.31
C ASP A 416 12.47 2.08 -10.79
N ALA A 417 11.85 1.34 -11.69
CA ALA A 417 12.08 1.49 -13.13
C ALA A 417 10.80 1.95 -13.83
N THR A 418 10.83 3.17 -14.33
CA THR A 418 9.70 3.81 -15.00
C THR A 418 10.01 4.15 -16.45
N ILE A 419 9.08 3.86 -17.35
CA ILE A 419 9.14 4.18 -18.77
C ILE A 419 7.84 4.88 -19.15
N LEU A 420 7.93 6.00 -19.84
CA LEU A 420 6.78 6.75 -20.37
C LEU A 420 7.06 7.10 -21.83
N THR A 421 6.10 6.84 -22.71
CA THR A 421 6.20 7.17 -24.13
C THR A 421 5.10 8.11 -24.58
N LEU A 422 5.43 9.06 -25.42
CA LEU A 422 4.50 9.96 -26.09
C LEU A 422 4.71 9.86 -27.61
N PHE A 423 3.67 9.50 -28.34
CA PHE A 423 3.66 9.44 -29.79
C PHE A 423 2.80 10.57 -30.37
N PHE A 424 3.36 11.40 -31.22
CA PHE A 424 2.65 12.44 -31.93
C PHE A 424 2.10 11.94 -33.27
N LYS A 425 0.79 11.63 -33.33
CA LYS A 425 0.13 10.98 -34.47
C LYS A 425 -0.25 11.95 -35.58
N GLU A 426 -0.86 13.09 -35.20
CA GLU A 426 -1.31 14.10 -36.16
C GLU A 426 -1.48 15.45 -35.50
N TYR A 427 -1.49 16.51 -36.31
CA TYR A 427 -1.82 17.84 -35.83
C TYR A 427 -3.30 17.94 -35.53
N LEU A 428 -3.61 18.37 -34.32
CA LEU A 428 -4.99 18.66 -33.96
C LEU A 428 -5.47 19.85 -34.80
N GLN A 429 -6.46 19.61 -35.63
CA GLN A 429 -7.11 20.72 -36.31
C GLN A 429 -7.91 21.48 -35.26
N ALA A 430 -7.48 22.70 -34.93
CA ALA A 430 -8.29 23.60 -34.11
C ALA A 430 -9.56 23.87 -34.89
N GLU A 431 -10.69 23.31 -34.43
CA GLU A 431 -11.95 23.79 -34.98
C GLU A 431 -12.04 25.31 -34.74
N PRO A 432 -12.22 26.09 -35.77
CA PRO A 432 -12.29 27.55 -35.61
C PRO A 432 -13.46 27.85 -34.68
N MET A 433 -13.18 28.57 -33.60
CA MET A 433 -14.25 29.12 -32.76
C MET A 433 -15.20 29.90 -33.68
N LYS A 434 -16.45 29.49 -33.74
CA LYS A 434 -17.45 30.29 -34.46
C LYS A 434 -17.74 31.51 -33.59
N SER A 435 -17.54 32.70 -34.13
CA SER A 435 -17.85 33.94 -33.44
C SER A 435 -18.91 34.74 -34.18
N LYS A 436 -19.68 35.51 -33.42
CA LYS A 436 -20.67 36.46 -33.95
C LYS A 436 -20.77 37.66 -33.02
N THR A 437 -20.75 38.86 -33.63
CA THR A 437 -20.90 40.11 -32.90
C THR A 437 -22.37 40.52 -32.91
N PHE A 438 -22.84 40.97 -31.77
CA PHE A 438 -24.19 41.51 -31.58
C PHE A 438 -24.13 42.90 -30.93
N PHE A 439 -25.09 43.73 -31.24
CA PHE A 439 -25.31 44.94 -30.48
C PHE A 439 -26.34 44.65 -29.39
N LEU A 440 -25.89 44.65 -28.14
CA LEU A 440 -26.70 44.30 -26.98
C LEU A 440 -27.56 45.49 -26.56
N ASN A 441 -28.88 45.29 -26.60
CA ASN A 441 -29.89 46.15 -26.03
C ASN A 441 -31.10 45.30 -25.62
N LYS A 442 -32.06 45.87 -24.90
CA LYS A 442 -33.22 45.11 -24.39
C LYS A 442 -34.03 44.36 -25.45
N GLY A 443 -33.92 44.74 -26.72
CA GLY A 443 -34.63 44.08 -27.84
C GLY A 443 -33.80 43.01 -28.56
N SER A 444 -32.52 42.86 -28.26
CA SER A 444 -31.61 41.96 -28.98
C SER A 444 -31.38 40.60 -28.28
N PHE A 445 -31.83 40.41 -27.04
CA PHE A 445 -31.59 39.20 -26.27
C PHE A 445 -32.08 37.95 -26.98
N ASP A 446 -33.28 37.97 -27.53
CA ASP A 446 -33.86 36.83 -28.26
C ASP A 446 -32.98 36.40 -29.44
N SER A 447 -32.38 37.35 -30.15
CA SER A 447 -31.50 37.03 -31.29
C SER A 447 -30.16 36.43 -30.85
N VAL A 448 -29.66 36.85 -29.70
CA VAL A 448 -28.43 36.28 -29.10
C VAL A 448 -28.70 34.88 -28.58
N LEU A 449 -29.79 34.71 -27.84
CA LEU A 449 -30.18 33.39 -27.30
C LEU A 449 -30.45 32.38 -28.40
N SER A 450 -31.20 32.78 -29.46
CA SER A 450 -31.44 31.92 -30.62
C SER A 450 -30.16 31.50 -31.33
N TYR A 451 -29.17 32.37 -31.44
CA TYR A 451 -27.84 31.99 -31.95
C TYR A 451 -27.14 30.95 -31.05
N ILE A 452 -27.18 31.13 -29.73
CA ILE A 452 -26.58 30.20 -28.79
C ILE A 452 -27.30 28.84 -28.86
N GLU A 453 -28.63 28.82 -28.89
CA GLU A 453 -29.42 27.59 -29.03
C GLU A 453 -29.08 26.84 -30.33
N GLU A 454 -29.02 27.55 -31.47
CA GLU A 454 -28.62 26.97 -32.74
C GLU A 454 -27.24 26.35 -32.65
N ARG A 455 -26.28 27.01 -32.01
CA ARG A 455 -24.93 26.50 -31.80
C ARG A 455 -24.91 25.26 -30.91
N CYS A 456 -25.73 25.22 -29.87
CA CYS A 456 -25.85 24.04 -28.99
C CYS A 456 -26.46 22.85 -29.73
N TYR A 457 -27.53 23.05 -30.50
CA TYR A 457 -28.14 21.98 -31.30
C TYR A 457 -27.20 21.46 -32.40
N GLU A 458 -26.50 22.36 -33.12
CA GLU A 458 -25.49 21.95 -34.12
C GLU A 458 -24.35 21.12 -33.47
N SER A 459 -24.10 21.35 -32.20
CA SER A 459 -23.06 20.63 -31.43
C SER A 459 -23.57 19.32 -30.82
N GLY A 460 -24.85 18.98 -30.97
CA GLY A 460 -25.43 17.73 -30.46
C GLY A 460 -25.85 17.78 -28.99
N CYS A 461 -26.01 18.95 -28.41
CA CYS A 461 -26.57 19.09 -27.05
C CYS A 461 -28.03 18.61 -27.03
N ASP A 462 -28.42 17.93 -25.97
CA ASP A 462 -29.82 17.56 -25.72
C ASP A 462 -30.66 18.77 -25.27
N GLU A 463 -31.97 18.60 -25.29
CA GLU A 463 -32.94 19.67 -25.00
C GLU A 463 -32.79 20.22 -23.56
N GLU A 464 -32.45 19.37 -22.59
CA GLU A 464 -32.22 19.75 -21.21
C GLU A 464 -30.96 20.63 -21.08
N THR A 465 -29.87 20.21 -21.69
CA THR A 465 -28.60 20.96 -21.73
C THR A 465 -28.77 22.30 -22.42
N VAL A 466 -29.45 22.36 -23.58
CA VAL A 466 -29.75 23.59 -24.28
C VAL A 466 -30.53 24.52 -23.36
N GLY A 467 -31.58 24.05 -22.68
CA GLY A 467 -32.37 24.84 -21.74
C GLY A 467 -31.51 25.40 -20.59
N GLN A 468 -30.61 24.59 -20.01
CA GLN A 468 -29.70 25.03 -18.94
C GLN A 468 -28.73 26.12 -19.42
N ILE A 469 -28.14 25.95 -20.61
CA ILE A 469 -27.23 26.93 -21.22
C ILE A 469 -28.00 28.24 -21.53
N THR A 470 -29.18 28.14 -22.10
CA THR A 470 -30.02 29.32 -22.46
C THR A 470 -30.37 30.13 -21.22
N ILE A 471 -30.80 29.49 -20.12
CA ILE A 471 -31.06 30.17 -18.85
C ILE A 471 -29.79 30.86 -18.32
N ALA A 472 -28.68 30.18 -18.29
CA ALA A 472 -27.40 30.76 -17.83
C ALA A 472 -26.99 31.96 -18.69
N CYS A 473 -27.10 31.84 -20.01
CA CYS A 473 -26.77 32.92 -20.95
C CYS A 473 -27.73 34.12 -20.81
N SER A 474 -29.03 33.90 -20.56
CA SER A 474 -29.98 35.00 -20.34
C SER A 474 -29.60 35.84 -19.10
N GLU A 475 -29.12 35.21 -18.03
CA GLU A 475 -28.62 35.88 -16.84
C GLU A 475 -27.32 36.66 -17.11
N ILE A 476 -26.42 36.09 -17.93
CA ILE A 476 -25.18 36.78 -18.36
C ILE A 476 -25.54 38.03 -19.16
N LEU A 477 -26.40 37.91 -20.16
CA LEU A 477 -26.82 39.03 -21.00
C LEU A 477 -27.52 40.13 -20.18
N SER A 478 -28.38 39.73 -19.24
CA SER A 478 -29.02 40.66 -18.31
C SER A 478 -28.02 41.41 -17.42
N ASN A 479 -26.97 40.76 -16.99
CA ASN A 479 -25.90 41.40 -16.22
C ASN A 479 -25.11 42.38 -17.10
N LEU A 480 -24.78 42.02 -18.33
CA LEU A 480 -24.06 42.89 -19.27
C LEU A 480 -24.88 44.14 -19.61
N ASP A 481 -26.17 44.00 -19.92
CA ASP A 481 -27.07 45.12 -20.17
C ASP A 481 -27.23 46.06 -18.95
N SER A 482 -27.18 45.49 -17.74
CA SER A 482 -27.42 46.27 -16.52
C SER A 482 -26.15 46.92 -15.95
N TYR A 483 -24.98 46.37 -16.19
CA TYR A 483 -23.72 46.78 -15.52
C TYR A 483 -22.58 47.19 -16.47
N ALA A 484 -22.59 46.70 -17.73
CA ALA A 484 -21.50 46.98 -18.65
C ALA A 484 -21.75 48.20 -19.53
N TYR A 485 -23.03 48.56 -19.79
CA TYR A 485 -23.42 49.60 -20.73
C TYR A 485 -24.53 50.49 -20.19
N GLU A 486 -24.49 51.80 -20.48
CA GLU A 486 -25.58 52.74 -20.18
C GLU A 486 -26.64 52.74 -21.29
N ASP A 487 -26.22 52.70 -22.58
CA ASP A 487 -27.10 52.78 -23.75
C ASP A 487 -26.93 51.60 -24.75
N GLY A 488 -26.53 50.47 -24.26
CA GLY A 488 -26.19 49.27 -25.06
C GLY A 488 -24.74 49.29 -25.59
N GLY A 489 -24.25 48.13 -26.06
CA GLY A 489 -22.90 47.99 -26.54
C GLY A 489 -22.67 46.75 -27.40
N GLU A 490 -21.50 46.65 -27.99
CA GLU A 490 -21.12 45.46 -28.79
C GLU A 490 -20.64 44.35 -27.91
N ILE A 491 -21.16 43.14 -28.15
CA ILE A 491 -20.71 41.91 -27.54
C ILE A 491 -20.32 40.92 -28.64
N GLU A 492 -19.16 40.30 -28.50
CA GLU A 492 -18.71 39.21 -29.35
C GLU A 492 -18.87 37.88 -28.59
N ILE A 493 -19.62 36.96 -29.19
CA ILE A 493 -19.87 35.64 -28.65
C ILE A 493 -19.10 34.60 -29.46
N HIS A 494 -18.18 33.92 -28.80
CA HIS A 494 -17.47 32.80 -29.37
C HIS A 494 -18.06 31.49 -28.85
N SER A 495 -18.25 30.53 -29.73
CA SER A 495 -18.79 29.21 -29.40
C SER A 495 -17.92 28.11 -29.95
N LYS A 496 -17.69 27.07 -29.14
CA LYS A 496 -16.98 25.85 -29.52
C LYS A 496 -17.56 24.68 -28.76
N CYS A 497 -17.68 23.54 -29.44
CA CYS A 497 -17.98 22.27 -28.77
C CYS A 497 -16.87 21.26 -29.05
N ARG A 498 -16.43 20.59 -28.02
CA ARG A 498 -15.46 19.51 -28.13
C ARG A 498 -15.71 18.47 -27.03
N ASP A 499 -15.60 17.18 -27.35
CA ASP A 499 -15.70 16.08 -26.41
C ASP A 499 -16.93 16.16 -25.49
N LYS A 500 -18.09 16.56 -26.06
CA LYS A 500 -19.34 16.83 -25.34
C LYS A 500 -19.24 17.96 -24.31
N CYS A 501 -18.33 18.90 -24.49
CA CYS A 501 -18.22 20.11 -23.70
C CYS A 501 -18.49 21.35 -24.58
N MET A 502 -19.58 22.06 -24.31
CA MET A 502 -19.91 23.33 -24.97
C MET A 502 -19.24 24.48 -24.24
N THR A 503 -18.38 25.23 -24.94
CA THR A 503 -17.72 26.44 -24.46
C THR A 503 -18.30 27.65 -25.13
N LEU A 504 -18.71 28.62 -24.33
CA LEU A 504 -19.14 29.94 -24.78
C LEU A 504 -18.25 31.00 -24.12
N ILE A 505 -17.77 31.97 -24.93
CA ILE A 505 -16.97 33.09 -24.44
C ILE A 505 -17.69 34.37 -24.86
N PHE A 506 -17.98 35.21 -23.89
CA PHE A 506 -18.59 36.52 -24.05
C PHE A 506 -17.48 37.58 -23.89
N LYS A 507 -17.23 38.35 -24.94
CA LYS A 507 -16.26 39.44 -24.92
C LYS A 507 -16.97 40.77 -25.12
N ASP A 508 -16.70 41.72 -24.26
CA ASP A 508 -17.28 43.06 -24.33
C ASP A 508 -16.25 44.14 -23.93
N ASN A 509 -16.46 45.35 -24.40
CA ASN A 509 -15.61 46.52 -24.13
C ASN A 509 -16.25 47.43 -23.05
N GLY A 510 -17.19 46.93 -22.25
CA GLY A 510 -17.84 47.68 -21.18
C GLY A 510 -16.91 47.96 -19.99
N GLU A 511 -17.45 48.61 -18.97
CA GLU A 511 -16.72 48.84 -17.72
C GLU A 511 -16.24 47.50 -17.11
N PRO A 512 -14.99 47.45 -16.60
CA PRO A 512 -14.48 46.24 -15.99
C PRO A 512 -15.35 45.78 -14.84
N PHE A 513 -15.98 44.65 -14.99
CA PHE A 513 -16.89 44.09 -13.97
C PHE A 513 -16.73 42.58 -13.85
N ASP A 514 -16.14 42.14 -12.73
CA ASP A 514 -16.02 40.74 -12.41
C ASP A 514 -17.29 40.23 -11.69
N PRO A 515 -18.16 39.50 -12.38
CA PRO A 515 -19.41 39.02 -11.79
C PRO A 515 -19.18 37.96 -10.72
N LEU A 516 -18.00 37.28 -10.73
CA LEU A 516 -17.69 36.17 -9.85
C LEU A 516 -17.24 36.60 -8.44
N ARG A 517 -16.88 37.89 -8.25
CA ARG A 517 -16.48 38.46 -6.94
C ARG A 517 -17.66 38.64 -5.98
N LYS A 518 -18.90 38.62 -6.45
CA LYS A 518 -20.06 38.72 -5.57
C LYS A 518 -20.21 37.44 -4.74
N GLN A 519 -20.46 37.59 -3.44
CA GLN A 519 -20.79 36.46 -2.58
C GLN A 519 -22.12 35.85 -3.05
N ASP A 520 -22.18 34.54 -3.04
CA ASP A 520 -23.37 33.78 -3.37
C ASP A 520 -24.52 34.16 -2.41
N PRO A 521 -25.75 34.34 -2.90
CA PRO A 521 -26.88 34.69 -2.06
C PRO A 521 -27.25 33.55 -1.13
N ASP A 522 -27.67 33.86 0.08
CA ASP A 522 -28.23 32.86 0.99
C ASP A 522 -29.64 32.47 0.49
N VAL A 523 -29.67 31.32 -0.22
CA VAL A 523 -30.92 30.78 -0.80
C VAL A 523 -31.85 30.15 0.24
N THR A 524 -31.43 30.02 1.51
CA THR A 524 -32.26 29.50 2.61
C THR A 524 -33.19 30.54 3.20
N LEU A 525 -32.90 31.82 2.99
CA LEU A 525 -33.74 32.91 3.46
C LEU A 525 -35.04 33.09 2.64
N PRO A 526 -36.14 33.54 3.25
CA PRO A 526 -37.34 33.91 2.54
C PRO A 526 -37.10 35.01 1.49
N LEU A 527 -37.83 35.01 0.38
CA LEU A 527 -37.67 35.95 -0.75
C LEU A 527 -37.62 37.43 -0.35
N ASN A 528 -38.37 37.84 0.68
CA ASN A 528 -38.45 39.20 1.21
C ASN A 528 -37.26 39.63 2.06
N GLU A 529 -36.41 38.68 2.49
CA GLU A 529 -35.24 38.93 3.31
C GLU A 529 -33.92 38.79 2.53
N ARG A 530 -33.99 38.34 1.27
CA ARG A 530 -32.82 38.21 0.40
C ARG A 530 -32.35 39.59 -0.06
N ARG A 531 -31.05 39.82 -0.01
CA ARG A 531 -30.46 41.04 -0.62
C ARG A 531 -30.73 41.01 -2.13
N SER A 532 -31.17 42.15 -2.67
CA SER A 532 -31.36 42.28 -4.12
C SER A 532 -30.00 42.22 -4.84
N GLY A 533 -29.88 41.37 -5.85
CA GLY A 533 -28.69 41.18 -6.69
C GLY A 533 -27.86 39.96 -6.31
N GLY A 534 -27.20 39.37 -7.31
CA GLY A 534 -26.32 38.19 -7.17
C GLY A 534 -26.98 36.83 -7.45
N LEU A 535 -28.31 36.76 -7.61
CA LEU A 535 -29.02 35.52 -7.93
C LEU A 535 -28.67 35.01 -9.33
N GLY A 536 -28.54 35.91 -10.31
CA GLY A 536 -28.25 35.54 -11.70
C GLY A 536 -26.92 34.82 -11.85
N ILE A 537 -25.84 35.37 -11.31
CA ILE A 537 -24.53 34.74 -11.40
C ILE A 537 -24.47 33.43 -10.59
N TYR A 538 -25.23 33.33 -9.49
CA TYR A 538 -25.39 32.07 -8.75
C TYR A 538 -26.07 31.00 -9.60
N ILE A 539 -27.08 31.34 -10.39
CA ILE A 539 -27.74 30.44 -11.34
C ILE A 539 -26.75 29.98 -12.40
N VAL A 540 -25.96 30.89 -12.98
CA VAL A 540 -24.90 30.56 -13.95
C VAL A 540 -23.92 29.52 -13.35
N LYS A 541 -23.37 29.78 -12.15
CA LYS A 541 -22.46 28.86 -11.46
C LYS A 541 -23.09 27.49 -11.15
N LYS A 542 -24.41 27.41 -11.03
CA LYS A 542 -25.13 26.15 -10.75
C LYS A 542 -25.47 25.35 -11.99
N LEU A 543 -25.74 26.02 -13.11
CA LEU A 543 -26.14 25.38 -14.35
C LEU A 543 -24.94 24.98 -15.23
N MET A 544 -23.84 25.75 -15.17
CA MET A 544 -22.65 25.53 -15.96
C MET A 544 -21.65 24.65 -15.19
N THR A 545 -20.83 23.90 -15.92
CA THR A 545 -19.76 23.05 -15.34
C THR A 545 -18.61 23.91 -14.80
N ASP A 546 -18.23 24.97 -15.56
CA ASP A 546 -17.21 25.93 -15.13
C ASP A 546 -17.54 27.34 -15.60
N VAL A 547 -17.12 28.35 -14.83
CA VAL A 547 -17.29 29.76 -15.12
C VAL A 547 -16.04 30.51 -14.71
N SER A 548 -15.41 31.21 -15.65
CA SER A 548 -14.24 32.03 -15.40
C SER A 548 -14.36 33.41 -16.01
N TYR A 549 -13.75 34.41 -15.38
CA TYR A 549 -13.72 35.78 -15.83
C TYR A 549 -12.29 36.33 -15.78
N GLU A 550 -11.92 37.06 -16.82
CA GLU A 550 -10.69 37.83 -16.88
C GLU A 550 -10.90 39.15 -17.62
N TYR A 551 -10.03 40.12 -17.32
CA TYR A 551 -10.02 41.40 -18.03
C TYR A 551 -8.67 41.51 -18.75
N VAL A 552 -8.68 41.37 -20.07
CA VAL A 552 -7.50 41.30 -20.92
C VAL A 552 -7.67 42.22 -22.13
N ASP A 553 -6.62 42.94 -22.50
CA ASP A 553 -6.59 43.83 -23.67
C ASP A 553 -7.74 44.85 -23.72
N HIS A 554 -8.13 45.39 -22.57
CA HIS A 554 -9.24 46.30 -22.39
C HIS A 554 -10.63 45.70 -22.69
N GLN A 555 -10.76 44.38 -22.59
CA GLN A 555 -12.03 43.67 -22.76
C GLN A 555 -12.36 42.82 -21.52
N ASN A 556 -13.64 42.80 -21.18
CA ASN A 556 -14.17 41.76 -20.30
C ASN A 556 -14.28 40.47 -21.08
N VAL A 557 -13.78 39.36 -20.51
CA VAL A 557 -13.85 38.04 -21.11
C VAL A 557 -14.49 37.11 -20.07
N LEU A 558 -15.73 36.73 -20.29
CA LEU A 558 -16.46 35.75 -19.47
C LEU A 558 -16.54 34.43 -20.25
N LYS A 559 -15.94 33.41 -19.74
CA LYS A 559 -15.98 32.03 -20.31
C LYS A 559 -16.89 31.17 -19.45
N VAL A 560 -17.79 30.43 -20.10
CA VAL A 560 -18.62 29.41 -19.46
C VAL A 560 -18.51 28.10 -20.22
N THR A 561 -18.50 26.98 -19.51
CA THR A 561 -18.47 25.63 -20.10
C THR A 561 -19.61 24.80 -19.57
N LYS A 562 -20.11 23.88 -20.39
CA LYS A 562 -21.16 22.93 -20.03
C LYS A 562 -20.84 21.57 -20.65
N ASP A 563 -20.66 20.58 -19.83
CA ASP A 563 -20.55 19.17 -20.23
C ASP A 563 -21.95 18.56 -20.38
N PHE A 564 -22.10 17.63 -21.37
CA PHE A 564 -23.38 16.99 -21.67
C PHE A 564 -23.27 15.59 -22.24
#